data_d28b5f14385bfb57a9c549d6e6ad3bd7
#
_entry.id   d28b5f14385bfb57a9c549d6e6ad3bd7
#
_cell.length_a   1.000
_cell.length_b   1.000
_cell.length_c   1.000
_cell.angle_alpha   90.00
_cell.angle_beta   90.00
_cell.angle_gamma   90.00
#
_symmetry.space_group_name_H-M   'P 1'
#
loop_
_entity.id
_entity.type
_entity.pdbx_description
1 polymer ?
#
loop_
_entity_poly.entity_id
_entity_poly.type
_entity_poly.pdbx_seq_one_letter_code
_entity_poly.pdbx_strand_id
1 'polypeptide(L)'
;MNGKISKISEGAEARIYTAKLLGTDAVVKYRHAKGYRARELDEEIRMQRTRTEAKVQAKLYKNGLSVPPVLMVGRYWIAMGRISGTTMNRLLFEKGRSVAMSALNSERAMTAMEKAGMQLAMMHTIGIVHGDFTPANIMLDKHGRVWIIDFGLAEFTDSQEERALDVLLMKRSLDPSLYAAFEKGYTRLMKKEAHRVFSRLRAIEKRGRYQLRTLAIQN
;
A
#
# COMPACT_ATOMS: atom_id res chain seq x y z
N MET A 1 30.16 15.70 -3.85
CA MET A 1 28.73 15.55 -3.47
C MET A 1 28.64 14.59 -2.30
N ASN A 2 28.74 15.06 -1.05
CA ASN A 2 28.63 14.20 0.15
C ASN A 2 27.18 14.19 0.65
N GLY A 3 26.30 13.51 -0.05
CA GLY A 3 24.96 13.26 0.44
C GLY A 3 25.00 12.15 1.51
N LYS A 4 24.71 12.48 2.76
CA LYS A 4 24.65 11.51 3.87
C LYS A 4 23.50 10.53 3.57
N ILE A 5 23.83 9.29 3.26
CA ILE A 5 22.88 8.19 3.14
C ILE A 5 22.70 7.58 4.52
N SER A 6 21.46 7.53 5.04
CA SER A 6 21.15 6.94 6.34
C SER A 6 20.10 5.84 6.18
N LYS A 7 20.35 4.67 6.77
CA LYS A 7 19.38 3.57 6.77
C LYS A 7 18.21 3.91 7.70
N ILE A 8 16.98 3.77 7.23
CA ILE A 8 15.74 3.97 8.02
C ILE A 8 15.23 2.65 8.56
N SER A 9 15.13 1.64 7.69
CA SER A 9 14.56 0.34 8.04
C SER A 9 15.11 -0.77 7.17
N GLU A 10 14.92 -2.00 7.64
CA GLU A 10 15.22 -3.22 6.90
C GLU A 10 14.05 -4.17 7.05
N GLY A 11 13.44 -4.49 5.92
CA GLY A 11 12.38 -5.48 5.82
C GLY A 11 12.87 -6.77 5.15
N ALA A 12 11.98 -7.75 5.07
CA ALA A 12 12.28 -9.03 4.45
C ALA A 12 12.72 -8.89 2.98
N GLU A 13 12.23 -7.93 2.23
CA GLU A 13 12.48 -7.80 0.79
C GLU A 13 13.43 -6.65 0.41
N ALA A 14 13.50 -5.60 1.22
CA ALA A 14 14.27 -4.42 0.87
C ALA A 14 14.79 -3.68 2.11
N ARG A 15 15.88 -2.92 1.90
CA ARG A 15 16.40 -1.93 2.84
C ARG A 15 16.00 -0.54 2.36
N ILE A 16 15.59 0.29 3.31
CA ILE A 16 15.14 1.66 3.04
C ILE A 16 16.18 2.64 3.59
N TYR A 17 16.56 3.59 2.74
CA TYR A 17 17.53 4.63 3.08
C TYR A 17 16.93 6.00 2.81
N THR A 18 17.38 7.02 3.56
CA THR A 18 17.22 8.42 3.18
C THR A 18 18.46 8.91 2.44
N ALA A 19 18.23 9.77 1.46
CA ALA A 19 19.30 10.43 0.70
C ALA A 19 18.85 11.82 0.29
N LYS A 20 19.81 12.68 -0.11
CA LYS A 20 19.52 13.89 -0.87
C LYS A 20 19.91 13.66 -2.33
N LEU A 21 18.96 13.81 -3.24
CA LEU A 21 19.17 13.67 -4.68
C LEU A 21 18.81 15.01 -5.36
N LEU A 22 19.78 15.64 -5.99
CA LEU A 22 19.60 16.94 -6.67
C LEU A 22 18.92 18.00 -5.77
N GLY A 23 19.31 18.06 -4.50
CA GLY A 23 18.74 18.98 -3.52
C GLY A 23 17.42 18.55 -2.90
N THR A 24 16.79 17.48 -3.39
CA THR A 24 15.50 16.97 -2.92
C THR A 24 15.69 15.84 -1.91
N ASP A 25 14.91 15.85 -0.83
CA ASP A 25 14.88 14.73 0.11
C ASP A 25 14.24 13.50 -0.56
N ALA A 26 14.96 12.39 -0.53
CA ALA A 26 14.59 11.16 -1.19
C ALA A 26 14.60 9.97 -0.24
N VAL A 27 13.83 8.95 -0.61
CA VAL A 27 13.89 7.60 -0.05
C VAL A 27 14.42 6.68 -1.14
N VAL A 28 15.40 5.85 -0.80
CA VAL A 28 15.95 4.81 -1.67
C VAL A 28 15.56 3.46 -1.11
N LYS A 29 14.79 2.70 -1.89
CA LYS A 29 14.41 1.31 -1.60
C LYS A 29 15.34 0.39 -2.38
N TYR A 30 16.20 -0.33 -1.69
CA TYR A 30 17.18 -1.25 -2.27
C TYR A 30 16.79 -2.70 -1.96
N ARG A 31 16.58 -3.51 -2.99
CA ARG A 31 16.28 -4.94 -2.89
C ARG A 31 17.58 -5.74 -2.75
N HIS A 32 17.81 -6.32 -1.58
CA HIS A 32 19.01 -7.13 -1.33
C HIS A 32 18.83 -8.57 -1.83
N ALA A 33 19.94 -9.23 -2.12
CA ALA A 33 19.96 -10.62 -2.57
C ALA A 33 19.45 -11.58 -1.48
N LYS A 34 18.82 -12.68 -1.90
CA LYS A 34 18.32 -13.74 -1.03
C LYS A 34 19.21 -14.96 -1.13
N GLY A 35 19.89 -15.32 -0.04
CA GLY A 35 20.83 -16.43 0.00
C GLY A 35 20.20 -17.83 -0.28
N TYR A 36 18.88 -17.95 -0.17
CA TYR A 36 18.17 -19.21 -0.42
C TYR A 36 17.71 -19.41 -1.88
N ARG A 37 17.93 -18.41 -2.74
CA ARG A 37 17.59 -18.49 -4.18
C ARG A 37 18.82 -18.72 -5.02
N ALA A 38 18.66 -19.43 -6.15
CA ALA A 38 19.68 -19.43 -7.18
C ALA A 38 19.98 -18.01 -7.64
N ARG A 39 21.25 -17.67 -7.84
CA ARG A 39 21.72 -16.30 -8.07
C ARG A 39 21.04 -15.65 -9.27
N GLU A 40 20.96 -16.34 -10.39
CA GLU A 40 20.37 -15.84 -11.63
C GLU A 40 18.89 -15.54 -11.46
N LEU A 41 18.15 -16.44 -10.83
CA LEU A 41 16.72 -16.28 -10.53
C LEU A 41 16.49 -15.12 -9.57
N ASP A 42 17.32 -14.98 -8.52
CA ASP A 42 17.20 -13.86 -7.57
C ASP A 42 17.45 -12.51 -8.26
N GLU A 43 18.45 -12.42 -9.11
CA GLU A 43 18.76 -11.20 -9.87
C GLU A 43 17.61 -10.80 -10.79
N GLU A 44 17.03 -11.76 -11.50
CA GLU A 44 15.89 -11.54 -12.40
C GLU A 44 14.66 -11.05 -11.65
N ILE A 45 14.27 -11.72 -10.55
CA ILE A 45 13.13 -11.35 -9.71
C ILE A 45 13.30 -9.95 -9.15
N ARG A 46 14.47 -9.61 -8.59
CA ARG A 46 14.73 -8.27 -8.04
C ARG A 46 14.63 -7.19 -9.11
N MET A 47 15.22 -7.43 -10.28
CA MET A 47 15.19 -6.51 -11.41
C MET A 47 13.76 -6.31 -11.92
N GLN A 48 13.01 -7.39 -12.12
CA GLN A 48 11.63 -7.34 -12.57
C GLN A 48 10.74 -6.58 -11.59
N ARG A 49 10.81 -6.92 -10.29
CA ARG A 49 10.03 -6.22 -9.24
C ARG A 49 10.37 -4.74 -9.16
N THR A 50 11.66 -4.37 -9.26
CA THR A 50 12.08 -2.96 -9.26
C THR A 50 11.49 -2.20 -10.44
N ARG A 51 11.53 -2.79 -11.64
CA ARG A 51 10.97 -2.18 -12.86
C ARG A 51 9.46 -2.07 -12.81
N THR A 52 8.76 -3.10 -12.32
CA THR A 52 7.29 -3.09 -12.20
C THR A 52 6.85 -2.03 -11.19
N GLU A 53 7.46 -1.99 -10.01
CA GLU A 53 7.20 -0.98 -8.99
C GLU A 53 7.38 0.44 -9.54
N ALA A 54 8.49 0.70 -10.24
CA ALA A 54 8.74 2.01 -10.84
C ALA A 54 7.71 2.40 -11.90
N LYS A 55 7.32 1.45 -12.78
CA LYS A 55 6.30 1.67 -13.83
C LYS A 55 4.93 1.94 -13.23
N VAL A 56 4.51 1.15 -12.25
CA VAL A 56 3.24 1.34 -11.53
C VAL A 56 3.21 2.71 -10.89
N GLN A 57 4.21 3.03 -10.08
CA GLN A 57 4.28 4.29 -9.34
C GLN A 57 4.30 5.52 -10.26
N ALA A 58 5.05 5.46 -11.36
CA ALA A 58 5.08 6.53 -12.36
C ALA A 58 3.72 6.71 -13.06
N LYS A 59 3.03 5.59 -13.39
CA LYS A 59 1.67 5.64 -13.98
C LYS A 59 0.66 6.22 -13.00
N LEU A 60 0.70 5.83 -11.73
CA LEU A 60 -0.17 6.36 -10.68
C LEU A 60 0.05 7.87 -10.51
N TYR A 61 1.31 8.31 -10.39
CA TYR A 61 1.66 9.72 -10.27
C TYR A 61 1.16 10.55 -11.48
N LYS A 62 1.37 10.05 -12.70
CA LYS A 62 0.87 10.69 -13.94
C LYS A 62 -0.66 10.83 -13.98
N ASN A 63 -1.38 9.91 -13.33
CA ASN A 63 -2.85 9.96 -13.23
C ASN A 63 -3.34 10.72 -12.00
N GLY A 64 -2.49 11.50 -11.33
CA GLY A 64 -2.88 12.41 -10.25
C GLY A 64 -3.07 11.75 -8.88
N LEU A 65 -2.68 10.48 -8.72
CA LEU A 65 -2.71 9.84 -7.41
C LEU A 65 -1.60 10.39 -6.51
N SER A 66 -1.88 10.43 -5.21
CA SER A 66 -0.92 10.85 -4.21
C SER A 66 0.04 9.69 -3.88
N VAL A 67 1.07 9.57 -4.70
CA VAL A 67 2.15 8.60 -4.55
C VAL A 67 3.50 9.32 -4.61
N PRO A 68 4.57 8.85 -3.95
CA PRO A 68 5.88 9.47 -4.05
C PRO A 68 6.34 9.54 -5.52
N PRO A 69 6.83 10.68 -6.04
CA PRO A 69 7.35 10.74 -7.40
C PRO A 69 8.61 9.88 -7.53
N VAL A 70 8.72 9.09 -8.59
CA VAL A 70 9.94 8.34 -8.92
C VAL A 70 10.98 9.32 -9.42
N LEU A 71 12.16 9.34 -8.80
CA LEU A 71 13.28 10.22 -9.15
C LEU A 71 14.32 9.50 -9.99
N MET A 72 14.68 8.27 -9.58
CA MET A 72 15.68 7.44 -10.28
C MET A 72 15.37 5.96 -10.11
N VAL A 73 15.79 5.16 -11.09
CA VAL A 73 15.62 3.70 -11.06
C VAL A 73 16.95 3.04 -11.40
N GLY A 74 17.45 2.19 -10.54
CA GLY A 74 18.60 1.33 -10.79
C GLY A 74 18.19 -0.12 -11.01
N ARG A 75 19.19 -1.01 -11.12
CA ARG A 75 18.93 -2.43 -11.39
C ARG A 75 18.10 -3.09 -10.29
N TYR A 76 18.40 -2.78 -9.01
CA TYR A 76 17.79 -3.39 -7.82
C TYR A 76 17.29 -2.35 -6.81
N TRP A 77 17.18 -1.10 -7.19
CA TRP A 77 16.74 -0.02 -6.31
C TRP A 77 15.92 1.01 -7.06
N ILE A 78 15.07 1.68 -6.29
CA ILE A 78 14.27 2.82 -6.75
C ILE A 78 14.48 3.97 -5.75
N ALA A 79 14.74 5.16 -6.27
CA ALA A 79 14.73 6.38 -5.49
C ALA A 79 13.49 7.19 -5.81
N MET A 80 12.82 7.64 -4.76
CA MET A 80 11.55 8.36 -4.82
C MET A 80 11.55 9.54 -3.86
N GLY A 81 10.70 10.53 -4.11
CA GLY A 81 10.54 11.68 -3.22
C GLY A 81 10.14 11.24 -1.81
N ARG A 82 10.76 11.83 -0.79
CA ARG A 82 10.43 11.53 0.60
C ARG A 82 9.12 12.20 0.99
N ILE A 83 8.19 11.42 1.51
CA ILE A 83 6.94 11.93 2.10
C ILE A 83 7.15 12.16 3.59
N SER A 84 6.89 13.40 4.03
CA SER A 84 6.92 13.75 5.44
C SER A 84 5.55 13.53 6.05
N GLY A 85 5.38 12.42 6.78
CA GLY A 85 4.10 12.03 7.37
C GLY A 85 4.26 10.85 8.31
N THR A 86 3.13 10.35 8.79
CA THR A 86 3.04 9.17 9.66
C THR A 86 2.18 8.12 8.98
N THR A 87 2.55 6.85 9.08
CA THR A 87 1.71 5.76 8.53
C THR A 87 0.41 5.64 9.31
N MET A 88 -0.66 5.25 8.64
CA MET A 88 -1.95 5.01 9.30
C MET A 88 -1.87 3.89 10.32
N ASN A 89 -1.07 2.87 10.07
CA ASN A 89 -0.81 1.80 11.02
C ASN A 89 -0.27 2.35 12.36
N ARG A 90 0.69 3.27 12.29
CA ARG A 90 1.23 3.93 13.48
C ARG A 90 0.21 4.81 14.18
N LEU A 91 -0.60 5.55 13.43
CA LEU A 91 -1.65 6.40 14.00
C LEU A 91 -2.76 5.60 14.70
N LEU A 92 -3.11 4.43 14.17
CA LEU A 92 -4.22 3.61 14.67
C LEU A 92 -3.82 2.64 15.77
N PHE A 93 -2.58 2.09 15.74
CA PHE A 93 -2.19 0.93 16.55
C PHE A 93 -0.96 1.13 17.44
N GLU A 94 -0.35 2.33 17.49
CA GLU A 94 0.83 2.56 18.35
C GLU A 94 0.46 2.44 19.84
N LYS A 95 1.06 1.45 20.51
CA LYS A 95 0.89 1.21 21.95
C LYS A 95 1.38 2.43 22.76
N GLY A 96 0.51 3.01 23.57
CA GLY A 96 0.77 4.19 24.40
C GLY A 96 -0.23 5.33 24.18
N ARG A 97 -1.01 5.32 23.11
CA ARG A 97 -2.13 6.21 22.86
C ARG A 97 -3.49 5.56 23.14
N SER A 98 -3.51 4.55 24.01
CA SER A 98 -4.73 3.91 24.51
C SER A 98 -5.36 4.75 25.61
N VAL A 99 -5.76 5.97 25.29
CA VAL A 99 -6.85 6.65 26.00
C VAL A 99 -7.53 7.47 24.93
N ALA A 100 -8.76 7.09 24.61
CA ALA A 100 -9.68 7.86 23.80
C ALA A 100 -8.94 8.63 22.69
N MET A 101 -8.78 8.02 21.54
CA MET A 101 -8.47 8.78 20.33
C MET A 101 -9.40 9.97 20.39
N SER A 102 -8.87 11.19 20.64
CA SER A 102 -9.73 12.36 20.83
C SER A 102 -10.71 12.40 19.65
N ALA A 103 -11.93 12.87 19.84
CA ALA A 103 -12.94 12.92 18.77
C ALA A 103 -12.36 13.51 17.49
N LEU A 104 -11.46 14.50 17.62
CA LEU A 104 -10.73 15.13 16.51
C LEU A 104 -9.79 14.15 15.77
N ASN A 105 -9.10 13.26 16.48
CA ASN A 105 -8.22 12.25 15.86
C ASN A 105 -9.05 11.16 15.18
N SER A 106 -10.23 10.81 15.73
CA SER A 106 -11.17 9.89 15.12
C SER A 106 -11.72 10.44 13.80
N GLU A 107 -12.14 11.69 13.78
CA GLU A 107 -12.63 12.35 12.55
C GLU A 107 -11.56 12.45 11.47
N ARG A 108 -10.32 12.77 11.86
CA ARG A 108 -9.17 12.80 10.94
C ARG A 108 -8.88 11.41 10.37
N ALA A 109 -8.95 10.35 11.18
CA ALA A 109 -8.76 8.98 10.73
C ALA A 109 -9.88 8.54 9.77
N MET A 110 -11.14 8.85 10.07
CA MET A 110 -12.28 8.56 9.20
C MET A 110 -12.12 9.26 7.84
N THR A 111 -11.78 10.55 7.85
CA THR A 111 -11.53 11.33 6.63
C THR A 111 -10.36 10.76 5.83
N ALA A 112 -9.29 10.33 6.49
CA ALA A 112 -8.13 9.72 5.84
C ALA A 112 -8.51 8.37 5.20
N MET A 113 -9.33 7.55 5.86
CA MET A 113 -9.81 6.28 5.30
C MET A 113 -10.74 6.49 4.11
N GLU A 114 -11.65 7.47 4.14
CA GLU A 114 -12.47 7.81 2.97
C GLU A 114 -11.57 8.21 1.78
N LYS A 115 -10.55 9.05 2.00
CA LYS A 115 -9.57 9.42 0.95
C LYS A 115 -8.77 8.21 0.46
N ALA A 116 -8.36 7.30 1.35
CA ALA A 116 -7.66 6.07 0.97
C ALA A 116 -8.53 5.17 0.08
N GLY A 117 -9.81 5.04 0.39
CA GLY A 117 -10.77 4.33 -0.46
C GLY A 117 -10.89 4.95 -1.85
N MET A 118 -10.94 6.28 -1.94
CA MET A 118 -10.92 6.97 -3.24
C MET A 118 -9.63 6.71 -4.03
N GLN A 119 -8.46 6.73 -3.36
CA GLN A 119 -7.18 6.46 -4.01
C GLN A 119 -7.13 5.02 -4.56
N LEU A 120 -7.57 4.02 -3.78
CA LEU A 120 -7.64 2.64 -4.26
C LEU A 120 -8.60 2.49 -5.45
N ALA A 121 -9.76 3.13 -5.38
CA ALA A 121 -10.72 3.14 -6.49
C ALA A 121 -10.09 3.73 -7.78
N MET A 122 -9.32 4.83 -7.68
CA MET A 122 -8.59 5.39 -8.81
C MET A 122 -7.57 4.40 -9.39
N MET A 123 -6.81 3.70 -8.52
CA MET A 123 -5.87 2.65 -8.95
C MET A 123 -6.59 1.57 -9.75
N HIS A 124 -7.69 1.03 -9.21
CA HIS A 124 -8.47 -0.01 -9.86
C HIS A 124 -9.11 0.44 -11.18
N THR A 125 -9.51 1.72 -11.29
CA THR A 125 -10.08 2.27 -12.53
C THR A 125 -9.08 2.29 -13.68
N ILE A 126 -7.78 2.46 -13.37
CA ILE A 126 -6.72 2.47 -14.39
C ILE A 126 -6.01 1.11 -14.54
N GLY A 127 -6.63 0.03 -14.02
CA GLY A 127 -6.16 -1.35 -14.16
C GLY A 127 -4.91 -1.65 -13.33
N ILE A 128 -4.81 -1.10 -12.13
CA ILE A 128 -3.70 -1.36 -11.20
C ILE A 128 -4.26 -1.83 -9.86
N VAL A 129 -3.76 -2.94 -9.34
CA VAL A 129 -3.97 -3.40 -7.96
C VAL A 129 -2.69 -3.20 -7.14
N HIS A 130 -2.85 -3.02 -5.84
CA HIS A 130 -1.71 -2.76 -4.94
C HIS A 130 -1.04 -4.05 -4.48
N GLY A 131 -1.81 -5.10 -4.23
CA GLY A 131 -1.35 -6.40 -3.76
C GLY A 131 -1.03 -6.47 -2.26
N ASP A 132 -0.91 -5.30 -1.58
CA ASP A 132 -0.71 -5.19 -0.12
C ASP A 132 -1.34 -3.89 0.43
N PHE A 133 -2.62 -3.64 0.10
CA PHE A 133 -3.29 -2.40 0.50
C PHE A 133 -3.73 -2.46 1.96
N THR A 134 -2.85 -2.00 2.85
CA THR A 134 -3.02 -2.01 4.32
C THR A 134 -2.72 -0.63 4.92
N PRO A 135 -3.15 -0.35 6.18
CA PRO A 135 -2.80 0.91 6.87
C PRO A 135 -1.30 1.18 7.00
N ALA A 136 -0.46 0.15 6.91
CA ALA A 136 1.00 0.29 6.92
C ALA A 136 1.52 0.99 5.66
N ASN A 137 0.83 0.81 4.53
CA ASN A 137 1.19 1.35 3.21
C ASN A 137 0.43 2.64 2.86
N ILE A 138 -0.18 3.28 3.87
CA ILE A 138 -0.85 4.57 3.76
C ILE A 138 -0.18 5.57 4.70
N MET A 139 0.24 6.71 4.20
CA MET A 139 0.78 7.81 5.02
C MET A 139 -0.16 9.00 5.02
N LEU A 140 -0.27 9.66 6.16
CA LEU A 140 -0.95 10.93 6.33
C LEU A 140 0.08 12.02 6.60
N ASP A 141 0.13 13.05 5.76
CA ASP A 141 1.01 14.18 5.96
C ASP A 141 0.39 15.24 6.91
N LYS A 142 1.18 16.25 7.25
CA LYS A 142 0.73 17.35 8.14
C LYS A 142 -0.45 18.17 7.60
N HIS A 143 -0.70 18.12 6.31
CA HIS A 143 -1.81 18.82 5.65
C HIS A 143 -3.06 17.94 5.48
N GLY A 144 -3.06 16.71 6.02
CA GLY A 144 -4.17 15.76 5.89
C GLY A 144 -4.31 15.15 4.49
N ARG A 145 -3.23 15.16 3.70
CA ARG A 145 -3.17 14.45 2.42
C ARG A 145 -2.77 12.99 2.67
N VAL A 146 -3.52 12.10 2.04
CA VAL A 146 -3.26 10.66 2.08
C VAL A 146 -2.35 10.29 0.92
N TRP A 147 -1.26 9.61 1.23
CA TRP A 147 -0.26 9.10 0.29
C TRP A 147 -0.24 7.59 0.32
N ILE A 148 -0.23 6.95 -0.83
CA ILE A 148 -0.06 5.51 -0.95
C ILE A 148 1.41 5.22 -1.25
N ILE A 149 1.99 4.25 -0.54
CA ILE A 149 3.40 3.88 -0.63
C ILE A 149 3.55 2.36 -0.79
N ASP A 150 4.73 1.94 -1.20
CA ASP A 150 5.14 0.53 -1.32
C ASP A 150 4.34 -0.30 -2.35
N PHE A 151 4.69 -0.13 -3.61
CA PHE A 151 4.10 -0.86 -4.75
C PHE A 151 4.86 -2.14 -5.11
N GLY A 152 5.55 -2.75 -4.13
CA GLY A 152 6.39 -3.93 -4.35
C GLY A 152 5.65 -5.18 -4.80
N LEU A 153 4.35 -5.27 -4.54
CA LEU A 153 3.44 -6.35 -4.96
C LEU A 153 2.37 -5.86 -5.94
N ALA A 154 2.45 -4.60 -6.37
CA ALA A 154 1.47 -4.04 -7.29
C ALA A 154 1.64 -4.60 -8.71
N GLU A 155 0.53 -4.75 -9.40
CA GLU A 155 0.52 -5.26 -10.77
C GLU A 155 -0.56 -4.60 -11.64
N PHE A 156 -0.38 -4.73 -12.96
CA PHE A 156 -1.36 -4.33 -13.96
C PHE A 156 -2.33 -5.47 -14.20
N THR A 157 -3.59 -5.29 -13.81
CA THR A 157 -4.64 -6.31 -13.98
C THR A 157 -6.04 -5.69 -13.95
N ASP A 158 -6.97 -6.32 -14.67
CA ASP A 158 -8.39 -6.02 -14.62
C ASP A 158 -9.18 -7.07 -13.80
N SER A 159 -8.48 -7.97 -13.11
CA SER A 159 -9.05 -9.03 -12.31
C SER A 159 -9.90 -8.49 -11.15
N GLN A 160 -11.19 -8.85 -11.14
CA GLN A 160 -12.09 -8.53 -10.02
C GLN A 160 -11.70 -9.25 -8.73
N GLU A 161 -11.03 -10.40 -8.83
CA GLU A 161 -10.49 -11.16 -7.70
C GLU A 161 -9.40 -10.34 -6.99
N GLU A 162 -8.40 -9.85 -7.75
CA GLU A 162 -7.29 -9.08 -7.21
C GLU A 162 -7.75 -7.75 -6.61
N ARG A 163 -8.71 -7.05 -7.27
CA ARG A 163 -9.35 -5.86 -6.72
C ARG A 163 -10.06 -6.15 -5.38
N ALA A 164 -10.76 -7.29 -5.30
CA ALA A 164 -11.42 -7.69 -4.07
C ALA A 164 -10.45 -8.09 -2.96
N LEU A 165 -9.27 -8.62 -3.29
CA LEU A 165 -8.21 -8.94 -2.33
C LEU A 165 -7.62 -7.67 -1.70
N ASP A 166 -7.37 -6.61 -2.46
CA ASP A 166 -6.95 -5.31 -1.92
C ASP A 166 -7.97 -4.76 -0.90
N VAL A 167 -9.27 -4.83 -1.23
CA VAL A 167 -10.35 -4.40 -0.33
C VAL A 167 -10.42 -5.31 0.90
N LEU A 168 -10.22 -6.62 0.74
CA LEU A 168 -10.22 -7.59 1.84
C LEU A 168 -9.09 -7.33 2.84
N LEU A 169 -7.90 -7.01 2.36
CA LEU A 169 -6.76 -6.68 3.22
C LEU A 169 -7.09 -5.47 4.11
N MET A 170 -7.67 -4.43 3.52
CA MET A 170 -8.09 -3.26 4.29
C MET A 170 -9.21 -3.60 5.28
N LYS A 171 -10.22 -4.36 4.87
CA LYS A 171 -11.32 -4.81 5.75
C LYS A 171 -10.82 -5.58 6.97
N ARG A 172 -9.81 -6.43 6.80
CA ARG A 172 -9.21 -7.21 7.88
C ARG A 172 -8.30 -6.40 8.80
N SER A 173 -7.84 -5.26 8.35
CA SER A 173 -6.90 -4.39 9.06
C SER A 173 -7.55 -3.26 9.83
N LEU A 174 -8.85 -3.03 9.68
CA LEU A 174 -9.57 -1.90 10.26
C LEU A 174 -10.72 -2.37 11.16
N ASP A 175 -11.07 -1.54 12.14
CA ASP A 175 -12.36 -1.66 12.83
C ASP A 175 -13.53 -1.34 11.87
N PRO A 176 -14.76 -1.76 12.20
CA PRO A 176 -15.92 -1.59 11.32
C PRO A 176 -16.20 -0.13 10.92
N SER A 177 -15.94 0.85 11.79
CA SER A 177 -16.25 2.26 11.53
C SER A 177 -15.27 2.87 10.53
N LEU A 178 -13.98 2.61 10.70
CA LEU A 178 -12.93 3.02 9.77
C LEU A 178 -13.07 2.32 8.41
N TYR A 179 -13.44 1.03 8.42
CA TYR A 179 -13.70 0.32 7.18
C TYR A 179 -14.92 0.90 6.43
N ALA A 180 -15.98 1.27 7.14
CA ALA A 180 -17.15 1.90 6.52
C ALA A 180 -16.79 3.24 5.84
N ALA A 181 -15.91 4.04 6.46
CA ALA A 181 -15.41 5.27 5.84
C ALA A 181 -14.58 4.97 4.58
N PHE A 182 -13.71 3.97 4.62
CA PHE A 182 -12.96 3.51 3.47
C PHE A 182 -13.88 3.02 2.33
N GLU A 183 -14.85 2.17 2.64
CA GLU A 183 -15.84 1.63 1.70
C GLU A 183 -16.66 2.75 1.04
N LYS A 184 -17.06 3.76 1.81
CA LYS A 184 -17.74 4.96 1.30
C LYS A 184 -16.90 5.68 0.24
N GLY A 185 -15.61 5.92 0.52
CA GLY A 185 -14.69 6.55 -0.43
C GLY A 185 -14.49 5.74 -1.71
N TYR A 186 -14.29 4.43 -1.56
CA TYR A 186 -14.15 3.50 -2.68
C TYR A 186 -15.39 3.48 -3.57
N THR A 187 -16.58 3.32 -2.98
CA THR A 187 -17.87 3.25 -3.69
C THR A 187 -18.18 4.56 -4.38
N ARG A 188 -17.88 5.71 -3.76
CA ARG A 188 -18.12 7.03 -4.34
C ARG A 188 -17.48 7.21 -5.71
N LEU A 189 -16.28 6.64 -5.92
CA LEU A 189 -15.54 6.76 -7.17
C LEU A 189 -15.84 5.62 -8.13
N MET A 190 -15.85 4.36 -7.66
CA MET A 190 -16.12 3.19 -8.50
C MET A 190 -17.58 3.07 -8.94
N LYS A 191 -18.52 3.72 -8.25
CA LYS A 191 -19.96 3.71 -8.58
C LYS A 191 -20.50 2.29 -8.78
N LYS A 192 -21.08 2.00 -9.94
CA LYS A 192 -21.66 0.68 -10.26
C LYS A 192 -20.63 -0.47 -10.23
N GLU A 193 -19.36 -0.21 -10.58
CA GLU A 193 -18.32 -1.23 -10.57
C GLU A 193 -17.97 -1.69 -9.15
N ALA A 194 -18.15 -0.86 -8.11
CA ALA A 194 -17.96 -1.24 -6.73
C ALA A 194 -18.78 -2.49 -6.36
N HIS A 195 -20.00 -2.62 -6.87
CA HIS A 195 -20.86 -3.77 -6.61
C HIS A 195 -20.23 -5.09 -7.05
N ARG A 196 -19.52 -5.12 -8.19
CA ARG A 196 -18.83 -6.31 -8.69
C ARG A 196 -17.68 -6.71 -7.77
N VAL A 197 -16.88 -5.72 -7.33
CA VAL A 197 -15.76 -5.95 -6.39
C VAL A 197 -16.29 -6.47 -5.05
N PHE A 198 -17.32 -5.84 -4.46
CA PHE A 198 -17.89 -6.29 -3.19
C PHE A 198 -18.62 -7.63 -3.29
N SER A 199 -19.23 -7.95 -4.43
CA SER A 199 -19.79 -9.28 -4.67
C SER A 199 -18.69 -10.34 -4.66
N ARG A 200 -17.56 -10.04 -5.32
CA ARG A 200 -16.39 -10.93 -5.33
C ARG A 200 -15.77 -11.06 -3.94
N LEU A 201 -15.65 -9.97 -3.21
CA LEU A 201 -15.20 -9.96 -1.80
C LEU A 201 -16.02 -10.93 -0.93
N ARG A 202 -17.36 -10.84 -1.01
CA ARG A 202 -18.25 -11.77 -0.27
C ARG A 202 -18.03 -13.23 -0.64
N ALA A 203 -17.80 -13.52 -1.91
CA ALA A 203 -17.49 -14.88 -2.38
C ALA A 203 -16.17 -15.40 -1.82
N ILE A 204 -15.11 -14.56 -1.77
CA ILE A 204 -13.82 -14.91 -1.17
C ILE A 204 -13.98 -15.18 0.33
N GLU A 205 -14.67 -14.32 1.06
CA GLU A 205 -14.92 -14.48 2.50
C GLU A 205 -15.71 -15.77 2.81
N LYS A 206 -16.67 -16.11 1.95
CA LYS A 206 -17.44 -17.36 2.10
C LYS A 206 -16.53 -18.58 1.93
N ARG A 207 -15.68 -18.62 0.90
CA ARG A 207 -14.72 -19.71 0.67
C ARG A 207 -13.76 -19.89 1.85
N GLY A 208 -13.17 -18.80 2.35
CA GLY A 208 -12.26 -18.84 3.49
C GLY A 208 -12.88 -19.41 4.76
N ARG A 209 -14.15 -19.12 5.03
CA ARG A 209 -14.87 -19.68 6.19
C ARG A 209 -15.10 -21.18 6.06
N TYR A 210 -15.36 -21.70 4.86
CA TYR A 210 -15.51 -23.14 4.64
C TYR A 210 -14.20 -23.89 4.86
N GLN A 211 -13.07 -23.38 4.38
CA GLN A 211 -11.75 -24.00 4.58
C GLN A 211 -11.42 -24.11 6.08
N LEU A 212 -11.65 -23.06 6.87
CA LEU A 212 -11.42 -23.08 8.32
C LEU A 212 -12.31 -24.10 9.05
N ARG A 213 -13.57 -24.26 8.65
CA ARG A 213 -14.47 -25.27 9.22
C ARG A 213 -14.04 -26.70 8.90
N THR A 214 -13.60 -26.96 7.67
CA THR A 214 -13.12 -28.28 7.26
C THR A 214 -11.87 -28.69 8.05
N LEU A 215 -10.93 -27.76 8.26
CA LEU A 215 -9.74 -28.01 9.09
C LEU A 215 -10.05 -28.23 10.57
N ALA A 216 -11.08 -27.55 11.10
CA ALA A 216 -11.51 -27.72 12.50
C ALA A 216 -12.28 -29.03 12.76
N ILE A 217 -12.80 -29.70 11.73
CA ILE A 217 -13.51 -31.00 11.84
C ILE A 217 -12.50 -32.17 11.70
N GLN A 218 -11.32 -31.93 11.16
CA GLN A 218 -10.28 -32.94 10.95
C GLN A 218 -9.26 -33.05 12.10
N ASN A 219 -9.35 -32.17 13.11
CA ASN A 219 -8.62 -32.22 14.37
C ASN A 219 -9.54 -32.59 15.53
#